data_adf52ca583cb3025c37b4c88fa59a8a9
#
_entry.id   adf52ca583cb3025c37b4c88fa59a8a9
#
_cell.length_a   1.000
_cell.length_b   1.000
_cell.length_c   1.000
_cell.angle_alpha   90.00
_cell.angle_beta   90.00
_cell.angle_gamma   90.00
#
_symmetry.space_group_name_H-M   'P 1'
#
loop_
_entity.id
_entity.type
_entity.pdbx_description
1 polymer ?
#
loop_
_entity_poly.entity_id
_entity_poly.type
_entity_poly.pdbx_seq_one_letter_code
_entity_poly.pdbx_strand_id
1 'polypeptide(L)'
;MKRFFVLWLVSLGALGAAMLMTAGAASAAAPYTCSGSFDNPGVLSGTYSTNVFVSGACFTGGPTTVTGNVFLQSGSVLIADDFTVKGNLLVGSGATLVGGPLEEGGDESGPPPPQSFHVGGNLIATQPLGVVLHGSDIAGNVVETGGGGGFNCDPSGVFTLFESPVFSVIGEGSHVGGNVTITGLTSCWLGLTHSRFDGSVHVLNNQLADPDAIEILDNDIAGNIVCEQNSMMWDSADITEALYPRLWEPNRVSGRRVGQCVVAPPLTLGGTSPGAF
;
A
#
# COMPACT_ATOMS: atom_id res chain seq x y z
N MET A 1 -42.81 76.14 -20.42
CA MET A 1 -43.68 76.23 -19.24
C MET A 1 -43.02 75.56 -18.07
N LYS A 2 -42.83 76.35 -17.05
CA LYS A 2 -42.20 76.04 -15.79
C LYS A 2 -43.04 75.02 -15.00
N ARG A 3 -42.43 74.10 -14.23
CA ARG A 3 -42.85 73.81 -12.88
C ARG A 3 -41.71 73.05 -12.13
N PHE A 4 -41.18 73.74 -11.14
CA PHE A 4 -40.39 73.32 -9.98
C PHE A 4 -41.16 72.30 -9.17
N PHE A 5 -40.48 71.26 -8.63
CA PHE A 5 -40.87 70.66 -7.36
C PHE A 5 -39.63 70.38 -6.49
N VAL A 6 -39.80 70.81 -5.28
CA VAL A 6 -38.83 71.04 -4.22
C VAL A 6 -38.47 69.74 -3.49
N LEU A 7 -37.19 69.67 -3.10
CA LEU A 7 -36.59 68.67 -2.17
C LEU A 7 -37.36 68.49 -0.86
N TRP A 8 -37.36 67.27 -0.38
CA TRP A 8 -37.29 66.98 1.06
C TRP A 8 -36.22 65.92 1.33
N LEU A 9 -35.11 66.34 1.97
CA LEU A 9 -34.10 65.51 2.61
C LEU A 9 -34.66 64.96 3.92
N VAL A 10 -34.72 63.64 4.05
CA VAL A 10 -34.84 62.96 5.34
C VAL A 10 -33.60 62.13 5.55
N SER A 11 -32.71 62.63 6.36
CA SER A 11 -31.56 61.95 6.90
C SER A 11 -32.00 60.97 7.96
N LEU A 12 -32.05 59.68 7.71
CA LEU A 12 -32.07 58.64 8.73
C LEU A 12 -30.66 58.07 8.88
N GLY A 13 -29.99 58.43 9.98
CA GLY A 13 -28.77 57.81 10.43
C GLY A 13 -29.04 56.38 10.89
N ALA A 14 -28.56 55.43 10.17
CA ALA A 14 -28.44 54.05 10.62
C ALA A 14 -27.00 53.81 11.11
N LEU A 15 -26.80 53.84 12.43
CA LEU A 15 -25.61 53.27 13.06
C LEU A 15 -25.62 51.76 12.83
N GLY A 16 -24.96 51.31 11.75
CA GLY A 16 -24.61 49.92 11.53
C GLY A 16 -23.40 49.58 12.42
N ALA A 17 -23.63 48.94 13.55
CA ALA A 17 -22.56 48.28 14.31
C ALA A 17 -22.00 47.14 13.44
N ALA A 18 -20.86 47.38 12.79
CA ALA A 18 -20.09 46.32 12.13
C ALA A 18 -19.52 45.42 13.22
N MET A 19 -20.19 44.29 13.49
CA MET A 19 -19.58 43.19 14.23
C MET A 19 -18.46 42.62 13.35
N LEU A 20 -17.23 43.02 13.60
CA LEU A 20 -16.05 42.32 13.14
C LEU A 20 -16.07 40.94 13.79
N MET A 21 -16.64 39.95 13.11
CA MET A 21 -16.39 38.56 13.42
C MET A 21 -14.92 38.32 13.08
N THR A 22 -14.06 38.37 14.09
CA THR A 22 -12.72 37.81 14.00
C THR A 22 -12.91 36.32 13.82
N ALA A 23 -12.89 35.86 12.55
CA ALA A 23 -12.70 34.45 12.24
C ALA A 23 -11.35 34.07 12.87
N GLY A 24 -11.42 33.48 14.07
CA GLY A 24 -10.22 32.90 14.68
C GLY A 24 -9.60 31.97 13.68
N ALA A 25 -8.38 32.27 13.25
CA ALA A 25 -7.62 31.35 12.46
C ALA A 25 -7.54 30.02 13.24
N ALA A 26 -8.27 29.01 12.79
CA ALA A 26 -8.14 27.68 13.35
C ALA A 26 -6.68 27.28 13.20
N SER A 27 -5.96 27.24 14.32
CA SER A 27 -4.57 26.77 14.33
C SER A 27 -4.59 25.34 13.82
N ALA A 28 -3.97 25.11 12.67
CA ALA A 28 -3.81 23.73 12.17
C ALA A 28 -3.08 22.94 13.26
N ALA A 29 -3.68 21.85 13.70
CA ALA A 29 -3.05 20.99 14.70
C ALA A 29 -1.69 20.49 14.18
N ALA A 30 -0.68 20.49 15.03
CA ALA A 30 0.66 20.03 14.67
C ALA A 30 0.62 18.53 14.27
N PRO A 31 1.45 18.11 13.31
CA PRO A 31 1.56 16.71 12.95
C PRO A 31 2.07 15.89 14.14
N TYR A 32 1.64 14.64 14.20
CA TYR A 32 2.12 13.70 15.21
C TYR A 32 3.34 12.93 14.68
N THR A 33 4.32 12.68 15.54
CA THR A 33 5.47 11.84 15.21
C THR A 33 5.48 10.62 16.12
N CYS A 34 5.39 9.43 15.51
CA CYS A 34 5.66 8.18 16.17
C CYS A 34 7.13 7.84 16.02
N SER A 35 7.82 7.51 17.12
CA SER A 35 9.22 7.14 17.12
C SER A 35 9.50 6.05 18.15
N GLY A 36 10.43 5.16 17.84
CA GLY A 36 10.83 4.07 18.71
C GLY A 36 11.98 3.27 18.12
N SER A 37 12.41 2.25 18.82
CA SER A 37 13.33 1.20 18.34
C SER A 37 12.60 -0.14 18.32
N PHE A 38 13.21 -1.20 17.80
CA PHE A 38 12.62 -2.54 17.83
C PHE A 38 12.46 -3.06 19.27
N ASP A 39 13.40 -2.72 20.16
CA ASP A 39 13.33 -3.12 21.58
C ASP A 39 12.30 -2.31 22.39
N ASN A 40 11.96 -1.12 21.90
CA ASN A 40 10.98 -0.24 22.53
C ASN A 40 10.23 0.57 21.44
N PRO A 41 9.30 -0.06 20.75
CA PRO A 41 8.62 0.57 19.62
C PRO A 41 7.67 1.68 20.07
N GLY A 42 7.52 2.68 19.22
CA GLY A 42 6.44 3.65 19.34
C GLY A 42 5.09 2.97 19.13
N VAL A 43 4.07 3.44 19.82
CA VAL A 43 2.71 2.87 19.70
C VAL A 43 1.77 3.91 19.12
N LEU A 44 1.04 3.52 18.08
CA LEU A 44 -0.07 4.27 17.50
C LEU A 44 -1.39 3.67 17.98
N SER A 45 -2.30 4.52 18.48
CA SER A 45 -3.64 4.09 18.88
C SER A 45 -4.61 5.26 18.88
N GLY A 46 -5.89 5.02 18.60
CA GLY A 46 -6.94 6.02 18.59
C GLY A 46 -6.93 6.91 17.33
N THR A 47 -7.33 8.18 17.44
CA THR A 47 -7.55 9.05 16.27
C THR A 47 -6.55 10.21 16.23
N TYR A 48 -5.88 10.37 15.11
CA TYR A 48 -4.99 11.48 14.77
C TYR A 48 -5.67 12.37 13.74
N SER A 49 -5.97 13.60 14.09
CA SER A 49 -6.67 14.57 13.22
C SER A 49 -5.75 15.26 12.20
N THR A 50 -4.47 14.89 12.16
CA THR A 50 -3.43 15.47 11.30
C THR A 50 -2.60 14.39 10.64
N ASN A 51 -1.55 14.80 9.92
CA ASN A 51 -0.56 13.86 9.41
C ASN A 51 0.20 13.15 10.55
N VAL A 52 0.59 11.90 10.28
CA VAL A 52 1.46 11.12 11.15
C VAL A 52 2.79 10.87 10.44
N PHE A 53 3.89 11.12 11.14
CA PHE A 53 5.24 10.78 10.70
C PHE A 53 5.75 9.60 11.53
N VAL A 54 6.28 8.59 10.86
CA VAL A 54 6.94 7.43 11.48
C VAL A 54 8.44 7.59 11.32
N SER A 55 9.18 7.68 12.44
CA SER A 55 10.63 7.90 12.45
C SER A 55 11.33 6.88 13.37
N GLY A 56 11.37 5.65 12.98
CA GLY A 56 11.87 4.52 13.77
C GLY A 56 10.91 3.34 13.68
N ALA A 57 10.86 2.48 14.69
CA ALA A 57 9.91 1.37 14.74
C ALA A 57 8.63 1.79 15.44
N CYS A 58 7.49 1.66 14.77
CA CYS A 58 6.15 1.95 15.30
C CYS A 58 5.19 0.81 15.00
N PHE A 59 4.35 0.50 15.98
CA PHE A 59 3.32 -0.53 15.89
C PHE A 59 1.95 0.06 16.26
N THR A 60 0.89 -0.54 15.76
CA THR A 60 -0.45 -0.22 16.25
C THR A 60 -0.73 -0.98 17.54
N GLY A 61 -1.23 -0.28 18.55
CA GLY A 61 -1.65 -0.85 19.85
C GLY A 61 -3.17 -1.03 19.95
N GLY A 62 -3.88 -1.07 18.84
CA GLY A 62 -5.33 -1.19 18.69
C GLY A 62 -5.86 -0.29 17.60
N PRO A 63 -7.19 -0.20 17.43
CA PRO A 63 -7.81 0.55 16.33
C PRO A 63 -7.25 1.96 16.22
N THR A 64 -6.70 2.27 15.04
CA THR A 64 -6.01 3.54 14.78
C THR A 64 -6.56 4.20 13.53
N THR A 65 -6.88 5.49 13.61
CA THR A 65 -7.35 6.30 12.48
C THR A 65 -6.51 7.54 12.31
N VAL A 66 -5.95 7.75 11.13
CA VAL A 66 -5.25 8.98 10.73
C VAL A 66 -6.11 9.70 9.68
N THR A 67 -6.61 10.91 9.98
CA THR A 67 -7.43 11.64 9.00
C THR A 67 -6.60 12.37 7.94
N GLY A 68 -5.32 12.59 8.20
CA GLY A 68 -4.35 13.11 7.24
C GLY A 68 -3.61 12.01 6.48
N ASN A 69 -2.38 12.30 6.09
CA ASN A 69 -1.46 11.36 5.47
C ASN A 69 -0.55 10.71 6.51
N VAL A 70 -0.01 9.55 6.15
CA VAL A 70 1.05 8.88 6.91
C VAL A 70 2.33 8.89 6.10
N PHE A 71 3.45 9.23 6.74
CA PHE A 71 4.77 9.32 6.14
C PHE A 71 5.74 8.43 6.92
N LEU A 72 6.19 7.34 6.32
CA LEU A 72 7.29 6.56 6.84
C LEU A 72 8.59 7.21 6.37
N GLN A 73 9.38 7.70 7.30
CA GLN A 73 10.68 8.30 7.01
C GLN A 73 11.70 7.21 6.63
N SER A 74 12.83 7.63 6.05
CA SER A 74 13.86 6.69 5.64
C SER A 74 14.30 5.77 6.78
N GLY A 75 14.33 4.46 6.50
CA GLY A 75 14.74 3.42 7.44
C GLY A 75 13.75 3.16 8.59
N SER A 76 12.58 3.79 8.59
CA SER A 76 11.56 3.53 9.60
C SER A 76 10.77 2.25 9.30
N VAL A 77 10.09 1.74 10.31
CA VAL A 77 9.22 0.56 10.21
C VAL A 77 7.85 0.88 10.79
N LEU A 78 6.82 0.52 10.06
CA LEU A 78 5.45 0.52 10.54
C LEU A 78 4.87 -0.89 10.39
N ILE A 79 4.47 -1.48 11.52
CA ILE A 79 3.66 -2.71 11.55
C ILE A 79 2.28 -2.30 12.06
N ALA A 80 1.27 -2.43 11.20
CA ALA A 80 -0.04 -1.86 11.45
C ALA A 80 -1.17 -2.84 11.11
N ASP A 81 -1.94 -3.16 12.13
CA ASP A 81 -3.21 -3.86 12.06
C ASP A 81 -4.32 -2.95 12.64
N ASP A 82 -5.59 -3.13 12.26
CA ASP A 82 -6.70 -2.24 12.61
C ASP A 82 -6.36 -0.75 12.35
N PHE A 83 -5.81 -0.46 11.17
CA PHE A 83 -5.27 0.85 10.83
C PHE A 83 -5.97 1.49 9.64
N THR A 84 -6.47 2.70 9.83
CA THR A 84 -7.14 3.48 8.78
C THR A 84 -6.41 4.79 8.52
N VAL A 85 -5.95 5.01 7.29
CA VAL A 85 -5.44 6.29 6.78
C VAL A 85 -6.47 6.88 5.81
N LYS A 86 -7.03 8.06 6.10
CA LYS A 86 -7.99 8.70 5.18
C LYS A 86 -7.31 9.35 3.97
N GLY A 87 -6.07 9.79 4.13
CA GLY A 87 -5.22 10.35 3.08
C GLY A 87 -4.35 9.29 2.39
N ASN A 88 -3.16 9.73 1.97
CA ASN A 88 -2.16 8.86 1.36
C ASN A 88 -1.21 8.27 2.41
N LEU A 89 -0.61 7.13 2.06
CA LEU A 89 0.48 6.55 2.81
C LEU A 89 1.75 6.58 1.95
N LEU A 90 2.80 7.21 2.46
CA LEU A 90 4.07 7.36 1.76
C LEU A 90 5.17 6.63 2.51
N VAL A 91 5.88 5.74 1.80
CA VAL A 91 6.96 4.92 2.35
C VAL A 91 8.28 5.40 1.76
N GLY A 92 9.17 5.87 2.64
CA GLY A 92 10.48 6.42 2.26
C GLY A 92 11.55 5.36 2.05
N SER A 93 12.74 5.82 1.63
CA SER A 93 13.87 4.95 1.30
C SER A 93 14.33 4.10 2.50
N GLY A 94 14.48 2.79 2.27
CA GLY A 94 14.85 1.81 3.30
C GLY A 94 13.81 1.58 4.39
N ALA A 95 12.63 2.22 4.29
CA ALA A 95 11.56 1.98 5.23
C ALA A 95 10.82 0.68 4.90
N THR A 96 10.21 0.09 5.93
CA THR A 96 9.37 -1.10 5.79
C THR A 96 7.95 -0.80 6.25
N LEU A 97 6.98 -1.22 5.45
CA LEU A 97 5.58 -1.24 5.80
C LEU A 97 5.09 -2.68 5.88
N VAL A 98 4.47 -3.03 7.00
CA VAL A 98 3.69 -4.25 7.15
C VAL A 98 2.28 -3.82 7.51
N GLY A 99 1.31 -4.06 6.64
CA GLY A 99 -0.10 -3.66 6.79
C GLY A 99 -1.03 -4.87 6.75
N GLY A 100 -1.93 -4.92 7.73
CA GLY A 100 -2.87 -5.99 7.93
C GLY A 100 -2.43 -7.01 8.96
N PRO A 101 -3.20 -8.08 9.17
CA PRO A 101 -2.91 -9.08 10.17
C PRO A 101 -1.57 -9.76 9.87
N LEU A 102 -0.75 -9.89 10.91
CA LEU A 102 0.43 -10.76 10.86
C LEU A 102 -0.08 -12.20 10.99
N GLU A 103 -0.15 -12.89 9.88
CA GLU A 103 -0.49 -14.32 9.92
C GLU A 103 0.68 -15.11 10.48
N GLU A 104 0.44 -15.81 11.59
CA GLU A 104 1.39 -16.79 12.10
C GLU A 104 1.31 -18.04 11.23
N GLY A 105 2.19 -18.13 10.22
CA GLY A 105 2.49 -19.38 9.49
C GLY A 105 1.32 -19.94 8.68
N GLY A 106 1.05 -19.35 7.58
CA GLY A 106 0.60 -19.90 6.32
C GLY A 106 -0.22 -21.17 6.30
N ASP A 107 -1.43 -21.19 6.88
CA ASP A 107 -2.44 -22.11 6.38
C ASP A 107 -3.27 -21.36 5.30
N GLU A 108 -2.72 -21.28 4.10
CA GLU A 108 -3.36 -20.67 2.92
C GLU A 108 -4.68 -21.36 2.51
N SER A 109 -5.05 -22.44 3.20
CA SER A 109 -6.32 -23.15 2.98
C SER A 109 -7.53 -22.51 3.71
N GLY A 110 -7.28 -21.49 4.54
CA GLY A 110 -8.30 -20.74 5.28
C GLY A 110 -9.04 -19.71 4.42
N PRO A 111 -10.15 -19.15 4.92
CA PRO A 111 -10.74 -17.97 4.28
C PRO A 111 -9.74 -16.79 4.38
N PRO A 112 -9.74 -15.89 3.39
CA PRO A 112 -8.84 -14.72 3.44
C PRO A 112 -9.09 -13.91 4.71
N PRO A 113 -8.03 -13.30 5.29
CA PRO A 113 -8.17 -12.50 6.49
C PRO A 113 -9.11 -11.31 6.28
N PRO A 114 -9.82 -10.86 7.32
CA PRO A 114 -10.63 -9.65 7.21
C PRO A 114 -9.74 -8.45 6.89
N GLN A 115 -10.23 -7.53 6.06
CA GLN A 115 -9.52 -6.30 5.78
C GLN A 115 -9.46 -5.44 7.03
N SER A 116 -8.26 -5.24 7.55
CA SER A 116 -7.99 -4.46 8.77
C SER A 116 -7.04 -3.28 8.55
N PHE A 117 -6.45 -3.18 7.35
CA PHE A 117 -5.57 -2.08 6.97
C PHE A 117 -6.18 -1.31 5.80
N HIS A 118 -6.51 -0.02 6.03
CA HIS A 118 -7.22 0.80 5.04
C HIS A 118 -6.47 2.07 4.69
N VAL A 119 -6.28 2.34 3.39
CA VAL A 119 -5.75 3.60 2.87
C VAL A 119 -6.75 4.22 1.91
N GLY A 120 -7.36 5.34 2.30
CA GLY A 120 -8.37 6.06 1.50
C GLY A 120 -7.80 6.80 0.28
N GLY A 121 -6.48 7.00 0.23
CA GLY A 121 -5.75 7.59 -0.90
C GLY A 121 -4.85 6.56 -1.59
N ASN A 122 -3.66 7.02 -2.00
CA ASN A 122 -2.65 6.16 -2.61
C ASN A 122 -1.65 5.65 -1.58
N LEU A 123 -1.08 4.47 -1.85
CA LEU A 123 0.14 3.99 -1.23
C LEU A 123 1.29 4.22 -2.21
N ILE A 124 2.30 4.99 -1.79
CA ILE A 124 3.45 5.34 -2.62
C ILE A 124 4.72 5.00 -1.86
N ALA A 125 5.47 4.04 -2.36
CA ALA A 125 6.73 3.58 -1.79
C ALA A 125 7.90 3.93 -2.74
N THR A 126 8.88 4.65 -2.21
CA THR A 126 10.07 5.04 -2.98
C THR A 126 11.30 4.44 -2.33
N GLN A 127 11.92 3.50 -3.02
CA GLN A 127 13.06 2.71 -2.53
C GLN A 127 12.81 2.08 -1.15
N PRO A 128 11.64 1.48 -0.87
CA PRO A 128 11.40 0.83 0.41
C PRO A 128 12.38 -0.32 0.63
N LEU A 129 12.54 -0.76 1.87
CA LEU A 129 13.15 -2.06 2.12
C LEU A 129 12.16 -3.17 1.76
N GLY A 130 10.89 -3.04 2.15
CA GLY A 130 9.80 -3.93 1.76
C GLY A 130 8.43 -3.35 2.05
N VAL A 131 7.44 -3.81 1.30
CA VAL A 131 6.02 -3.50 1.48
C VAL A 131 5.25 -4.81 1.55
N VAL A 132 4.72 -5.12 2.72
CA VAL A 132 3.99 -6.36 3.01
C VAL A 132 2.55 -5.98 3.36
N LEU A 133 1.61 -6.43 2.54
CA LEU A 133 0.18 -6.14 2.70
C LEU A 133 -0.61 -7.44 2.70
N HIS A 134 -1.38 -7.67 3.76
CA HIS A 134 -2.35 -8.74 3.87
C HIS A 134 -3.68 -8.15 4.34
N GLY A 135 -4.82 -8.66 3.88
CA GLY A 135 -6.13 -8.16 4.28
C GLY A 135 -6.22 -6.62 4.24
N SER A 136 -5.69 -6.03 3.17
CA SER A 136 -5.56 -4.58 3.03
C SER A 136 -6.53 -4.02 2.00
N ASP A 137 -7.06 -2.81 2.23
CA ASP A 137 -7.92 -2.09 1.29
C ASP A 137 -7.32 -0.72 0.95
N ILE A 138 -6.84 -0.57 -0.28
CA ILE A 138 -6.24 0.67 -0.78
C ILE A 138 -7.17 1.25 -1.84
N ALA A 139 -7.87 2.33 -1.52
CA ALA A 139 -8.86 2.91 -2.44
C ALA A 139 -8.22 3.53 -3.70
N GLY A 140 -6.99 4.02 -3.60
CA GLY A 140 -6.24 4.61 -4.71
C GLY A 140 -5.29 3.63 -5.39
N ASN A 141 -4.17 4.16 -5.88
CA ASN A 141 -3.13 3.37 -6.53
C ASN A 141 -2.09 2.88 -5.51
N VAL A 142 -1.46 1.75 -5.82
CA VAL A 142 -0.21 1.32 -5.19
C VAL A 142 0.93 1.54 -6.17
N VAL A 143 1.95 2.28 -5.75
CA VAL A 143 3.15 2.56 -6.55
C VAL A 143 4.37 2.25 -5.72
N GLU A 144 5.15 1.27 -6.13
CA GLU A 144 6.43 0.91 -5.53
C GLU A 144 7.55 1.09 -6.57
N THR A 145 8.59 1.87 -6.21
CA THR A 145 9.67 2.19 -7.14
C THR A 145 11.02 1.96 -6.49
N GLY A 146 11.80 1.04 -7.03
CA GLY A 146 13.12 0.66 -6.53
C GLY A 146 13.09 0.06 -5.13
N GLY A 147 14.24 -0.11 -4.51
CA GLY A 147 14.36 -0.67 -3.16
C GLY A 147 14.52 -2.19 -3.12
N GLY A 148 14.13 -2.83 -2.01
CA GLY A 148 14.09 -4.29 -1.86
C GLY A 148 15.33 -4.94 -1.22
N GLY A 149 16.24 -4.19 -0.63
CA GLY A 149 17.36 -4.76 0.15
C GLY A 149 18.53 -5.31 -0.66
N GLY A 150 18.45 -5.37 -1.99
CA GLY A 150 19.52 -5.87 -2.88
C GLY A 150 19.22 -7.24 -3.48
N PHE A 151 20.07 -7.66 -4.42
CA PHE A 151 19.93 -8.94 -5.13
C PHE A 151 20.48 -10.09 -4.27
N ASN A 152 19.78 -10.43 -3.19
CA ASN A 152 20.10 -11.53 -2.30
C ASN A 152 18.85 -11.92 -1.50
N CYS A 153 18.91 -13.09 -0.85
CA CYS A 153 17.86 -13.60 0.04
C CYS A 153 18.29 -13.60 1.52
N ASP A 154 19.28 -12.79 1.88
CA ASP A 154 19.68 -12.66 3.28
C ASP A 154 18.68 -11.76 4.04
N PRO A 155 18.27 -12.11 5.25
CA PRO A 155 17.46 -11.25 6.08
C PRO A 155 18.12 -9.91 6.33
N SER A 156 17.37 -8.80 6.24
CA SER A 156 17.85 -7.44 6.45
C SER A 156 16.80 -6.58 7.14
N GLY A 157 17.23 -5.60 7.93
CA GLY A 157 16.32 -4.70 8.65
C GLY A 157 15.36 -5.46 9.55
N VAL A 158 14.06 -5.14 9.49
CA VAL A 158 13.03 -5.81 10.29
C VAL A 158 12.87 -7.29 9.94
N PHE A 159 13.18 -7.69 8.72
CA PHE A 159 13.08 -9.09 8.29
C PHE A 159 14.01 -10.02 9.05
N THR A 160 15.07 -9.50 9.68
CA THR A 160 15.92 -10.29 10.60
C THR A 160 15.18 -10.80 11.82
N LEU A 161 14.12 -10.11 12.27
CA LEU A 161 13.30 -10.54 13.41
C LEU A 161 12.40 -11.73 13.07
N PHE A 162 12.09 -11.90 11.80
CA PHE A 162 11.25 -12.99 11.29
C PHE A 162 12.07 -14.11 10.64
N GLU A 163 13.42 -14.01 10.66
CA GLU A 163 14.32 -14.93 9.95
C GLU A 163 13.95 -15.09 8.46
N SER A 164 13.31 -14.06 7.87
CA SER A 164 12.78 -14.04 6.52
C SER A 164 13.68 -13.23 5.59
N PRO A 165 13.77 -13.59 4.30
CA PRO A 165 14.39 -12.72 3.31
C PRO A 165 13.63 -11.40 3.17
N VAL A 166 14.24 -10.42 2.51
CA VAL A 166 13.54 -9.17 2.16
C VAL A 166 12.63 -9.41 0.96
N PHE A 167 11.38 -9.00 1.08
CA PHE A 167 10.38 -9.14 0.03
C PHE A 167 9.34 -8.02 0.05
N SER A 168 8.57 -7.92 -1.03
CA SER A 168 7.33 -7.15 -1.09
C SER A 168 6.18 -8.06 -1.51
N VAL A 169 5.01 -7.87 -0.93
CA VAL A 169 3.80 -8.63 -1.26
C VAL A 169 2.55 -7.79 -1.14
N ILE A 170 1.62 -7.98 -2.07
CA ILE A 170 0.21 -7.65 -1.91
C ILE A 170 -0.51 -8.98 -1.93
N GLY A 171 -0.83 -9.48 -0.75
CA GLY A 171 -1.29 -10.83 -0.53
C GLY A 171 -2.70 -10.87 0.03
N GLU A 172 -3.11 -12.04 0.28
CA GLU A 172 -4.38 -12.58 0.73
C GLU A 172 -5.44 -11.60 1.22
N GLY A 173 -6.58 -11.58 0.52
CA GLY A 173 -7.72 -10.75 0.88
C GLY A 173 -7.50 -9.25 0.63
N SER A 174 -6.40 -8.85 0.00
CA SER A 174 -6.15 -7.44 -0.29
C SER A 174 -6.95 -6.96 -1.50
N HIS A 175 -7.34 -5.68 -1.46
CA HIS A 175 -8.04 -4.99 -2.53
C HIS A 175 -7.34 -3.66 -2.86
N VAL A 176 -7.13 -3.40 -4.15
CA VAL A 176 -6.63 -2.12 -4.65
C VAL A 176 -7.60 -1.55 -5.68
N GLY A 177 -8.25 -0.43 -5.34
CA GLY A 177 -9.24 0.22 -6.20
C GLY A 177 -8.65 0.94 -7.42
N GLY A 178 -7.35 1.25 -7.40
CA GLY A 178 -6.62 1.86 -8.52
C GLY A 178 -5.68 0.89 -9.24
N ASN A 179 -4.64 1.46 -9.86
CA ASN A 179 -3.60 0.67 -10.50
C ASN A 179 -2.52 0.25 -9.49
N VAL A 180 -1.89 -0.89 -9.76
CA VAL A 180 -0.67 -1.32 -9.10
C VAL A 180 0.50 -1.14 -10.05
N THR A 181 1.58 -0.53 -9.60
CA THR A 181 2.83 -0.39 -10.36
C THR A 181 3.99 -0.71 -9.43
N ILE A 182 4.73 -1.76 -9.74
CA ILE A 182 5.95 -2.17 -9.03
C ILE A 182 7.08 -2.18 -10.04
N THR A 183 8.07 -1.32 -9.84
CA THR A 183 9.14 -1.13 -10.84
C THR A 183 10.51 -0.94 -10.22
N GLY A 184 11.51 -1.59 -10.80
CA GLY A 184 12.92 -1.43 -10.43
C GLY A 184 13.28 -1.99 -9.05
N LEU A 185 12.47 -2.87 -8.50
CA LEU A 185 12.75 -3.58 -7.25
C LEU A 185 13.97 -4.48 -7.42
N THR A 186 14.84 -4.51 -6.44
CA THR A 186 15.95 -5.46 -6.32
C THR A 186 15.88 -6.11 -4.96
N SER A 187 15.39 -7.35 -4.89
CA SER A 187 15.02 -8.02 -3.64
C SER A 187 15.22 -9.52 -3.74
N CYS A 188 14.83 -10.26 -2.73
CA CYS A 188 14.71 -11.72 -2.83
C CYS A 188 13.46 -12.10 -3.61
N TRP A 189 12.29 -11.64 -3.20
CA TRP A 189 11.00 -12.11 -3.70
C TRP A 189 9.97 -10.98 -3.84
N LEU A 190 8.98 -11.17 -4.72
CA LEU A 190 7.83 -10.31 -4.92
C LEU A 190 6.58 -11.17 -5.17
N GLY A 191 5.53 -10.93 -4.41
CA GLY A 191 4.23 -11.60 -4.56
C GLY A 191 3.08 -10.65 -4.86
N LEU A 192 2.19 -11.07 -5.75
CA LEU A 192 0.84 -10.56 -5.92
C LEU A 192 -0.09 -11.77 -5.87
N THR A 193 -0.71 -12.02 -4.71
CA THR A 193 -1.40 -13.30 -4.48
C THR A 193 -2.78 -13.08 -3.87
N HIS A 194 -3.77 -13.90 -4.28
CA HIS A 194 -5.13 -13.94 -3.73
C HIS A 194 -5.78 -12.56 -3.51
N SER A 195 -5.56 -11.64 -4.45
CA SER A 195 -5.93 -10.24 -4.31
C SER A 195 -6.83 -9.76 -5.45
N ARG A 196 -7.54 -8.66 -5.19
CA ARG A 196 -8.38 -8.00 -6.18
C ARG A 196 -7.80 -6.65 -6.57
N PHE A 197 -7.66 -6.42 -7.87
CA PHE A 197 -7.19 -5.18 -8.47
C PHE A 197 -8.23 -4.62 -9.43
N ASP A 198 -8.88 -3.49 -9.08
CA ASP A 198 -9.88 -2.86 -9.96
C ASP A 198 -9.24 -2.12 -11.14
N GLY A 199 -7.96 -1.79 -11.05
CA GLY A 199 -7.16 -1.18 -12.12
C GLY A 199 -6.28 -2.17 -12.88
N SER A 200 -5.25 -1.63 -13.52
CA SER A 200 -4.20 -2.41 -14.19
C SER A 200 -3.03 -2.71 -13.25
N VAL A 201 -2.37 -3.84 -13.48
CA VAL A 201 -1.17 -4.25 -12.76
C VAL A 201 0.04 -4.15 -13.68
N HIS A 202 1.07 -3.43 -13.25
CA HIS A 202 2.33 -3.24 -13.97
C HIS A 202 3.50 -3.69 -13.10
N VAL A 203 4.21 -4.73 -13.55
CA VAL A 203 5.40 -5.29 -12.90
C VAL A 203 6.57 -5.17 -13.86
N LEU A 204 7.46 -4.21 -13.60
CA LEU A 204 8.40 -3.74 -14.61
C LEU A 204 9.84 -3.65 -14.06
N ASN A 205 10.82 -4.16 -14.81
CA ASN A 205 12.25 -4.00 -14.50
C ASN A 205 12.67 -4.48 -13.10
N ASN A 206 12.02 -5.48 -12.54
CA ASN A 206 12.34 -6.00 -11.22
C ASN A 206 13.39 -7.13 -11.35
N GLN A 207 14.39 -7.12 -10.47
CA GLN A 207 15.47 -8.09 -10.44
C GLN A 207 15.49 -8.76 -9.08
N LEU A 208 15.12 -10.04 -9.03
CA LEU A 208 14.96 -10.78 -7.80
C LEU A 208 15.92 -11.96 -7.75
N ALA A 209 16.40 -12.28 -6.55
CA ALA A 209 17.46 -13.25 -6.35
C ALA A 209 16.97 -14.69 -6.30
N ASP A 210 15.73 -14.92 -5.87
CA ASP A 210 15.11 -16.22 -5.90
C ASP A 210 14.82 -16.65 -7.36
N PRO A 211 15.06 -17.89 -7.78
CA PRO A 211 14.78 -18.35 -9.14
C PRO A 211 13.31 -18.28 -9.56
N ASP A 212 12.38 -18.44 -8.64
CA ASP A 212 10.91 -18.32 -8.81
C ASP A 212 10.34 -17.06 -8.16
N ALA A 213 11.09 -16.02 -8.18
CA ALA A 213 10.98 -14.83 -7.35
C ALA A 213 9.79 -13.92 -7.57
N ILE A 214 9.08 -13.99 -8.68
CA ILE A 214 7.90 -13.15 -8.94
C ILE A 214 6.70 -14.05 -9.11
N GLU A 215 5.89 -14.10 -8.08
CA GLU A 215 4.67 -14.90 -8.05
C GLU A 215 3.44 -14.00 -8.23
N ILE A 216 2.68 -14.23 -9.29
CA ILE A 216 1.42 -13.53 -9.56
C ILE A 216 0.31 -14.58 -9.66
N LEU A 217 -0.36 -14.85 -8.55
CA LEU A 217 -1.17 -16.03 -8.36
C LEU A 217 -2.58 -15.69 -7.85
N ASP A 218 -3.60 -16.32 -8.43
CA ASP A 218 -4.99 -16.28 -7.97
C ASP A 218 -5.55 -14.87 -7.72
N ASN A 219 -5.33 -13.96 -8.67
CA ASN A 219 -5.82 -12.60 -8.58
C ASN A 219 -7.00 -12.33 -9.50
N ASP A 220 -7.90 -11.44 -9.08
CA ASP A 220 -8.90 -10.80 -9.91
C ASP A 220 -8.40 -9.43 -10.40
N ILE A 221 -8.08 -9.30 -11.68
CA ILE A 221 -7.55 -8.07 -12.29
C ILE A 221 -8.55 -7.53 -13.31
N ALA A 222 -9.22 -6.42 -12.99
CA ALA A 222 -10.20 -5.81 -13.88
C ALA A 222 -9.55 -5.09 -15.08
N GLY A 223 -8.33 -4.57 -14.92
CA GLY A 223 -7.54 -3.92 -15.97
C GLY A 223 -6.64 -4.89 -16.75
N ASN A 224 -5.55 -4.34 -17.28
CA ASN A 224 -4.50 -5.12 -17.93
C ASN A 224 -3.47 -5.60 -16.90
N ILE A 225 -2.77 -6.69 -17.24
CA ILE A 225 -1.52 -7.05 -16.57
C ILE A 225 -0.35 -6.90 -17.56
N VAL A 226 0.68 -6.17 -17.15
CA VAL A 226 1.86 -5.88 -17.96
C VAL A 226 3.11 -6.23 -17.17
N CYS A 227 3.89 -7.17 -17.68
CA CYS A 227 5.12 -7.63 -17.06
C CYS A 227 6.24 -7.57 -18.06
N GLU A 228 7.22 -6.70 -17.83
CA GLU A 228 8.31 -6.48 -18.77
C GLU A 228 9.66 -6.31 -18.04
N GLN A 229 10.70 -6.91 -18.63
CA GLN A 229 12.09 -6.77 -18.19
C GLN A 229 12.33 -7.20 -16.74
N ASN A 230 11.53 -8.13 -16.23
CA ASN A 230 11.74 -8.73 -14.92
C ASN A 230 12.68 -9.93 -15.01
N SER A 231 13.25 -10.34 -13.86
CA SER A 231 13.79 -11.68 -13.67
C SER A 231 12.70 -12.72 -13.88
N MET A 232 12.99 -13.98 -13.66
CA MET A 232 12.02 -15.05 -13.85
C MET A 232 10.71 -14.77 -13.10
N MET A 233 9.58 -15.01 -13.77
CA MET A 233 8.24 -14.81 -13.25
C MET A 233 7.47 -16.10 -13.28
N TRP A 234 6.64 -16.28 -12.25
CA TRP A 234 5.62 -17.31 -12.17
C TRP A 234 4.24 -16.65 -12.18
N ASP A 235 3.52 -16.84 -13.25
CA ASP A 235 2.08 -16.54 -13.31
C ASP A 235 1.32 -17.83 -12.98
N SER A 236 0.13 -17.75 -12.42
CA SER A 236 -0.73 -18.90 -12.15
C SER A 236 -1.03 -19.78 -13.38
N ALA A 237 -0.79 -19.26 -14.57
CA ALA A 237 -0.84 -20.05 -15.79
C ALA A 237 0.29 -21.10 -15.89
N ASP A 238 1.39 -20.87 -15.21
CA ASP A 238 2.56 -21.78 -15.16
C ASP A 238 2.39 -22.86 -14.07
N ILE A 239 1.48 -22.64 -13.13
CA ILE A 239 1.16 -23.56 -12.05
C ILE A 239 0.06 -24.51 -12.53
N THR A 240 0.39 -25.75 -12.76
CA THR A 240 -0.60 -26.75 -13.14
C THR A 240 -1.30 -27.29 -11.90
N GLU A 241 -2.62 -27.57 -12.02
CA GLU A 241 -3.43 -28.24 -11.00
C GLU A 241 -2.78 -29.53 -10.44
N ALA A 242 -1.86 -30.13 -11.19
CA ALA A 242 -1.11 -31.32 -10.78
C ALA A 242 -0.10 -31.07 -9.66
N LEU A 243 0.40 -29.83 -9.52
CA LEU A 243 1.39 -29.47 -8.49
C LEU A 243 0.71 -29.00 -7.20
N TYR A 244 -0.42 -28.27 -7.34
CA TYR A 244 -1.16 -27.70 -6.20
C TYR A 244 -2.68 -27.82 -6.41
N PRO A 245 -3.27 -29.00 -6.30
CA PRO A 245 -4.65 -29.29 -6.76
C PRO A 245 -5.77 -28.57 -5.96
N ARG A 246 -5.45 -27.69 -5.03
CA ARG A 246 -6.46 -27.03 -4.19
C ARG A 246 -6.09 -25.61 -3.71
N LEU A 247 -4.91 -25.11 -4.02
CA LEU A 247 -4.42 -23.86 -3.39
C LEU A 247 -4.41 -22.68 -4.35
N TRP A 248 -4.34 -22.90 -5.68
CA TRP A 248 -4.11 -21.83 -6.62
C TRP A 248 -5.07 -21.88 -7.80
N GLU A 249 -5.90 -20.87 -7.91
CA GLU A 249 -6.69 -20.65 -9.13
C GLU A 249 -5.90 -19.75 -10.10
N PRO A 250 -6.14 -19.89 -11.43
CA PRO A 250 -5.54 -18.98 -12.40
C PRO A 250 -5.97 -17.54 -12.16
N ASN A 251 -5.06 -16.58 -12.36
CA ASN A 251 -5.43 -15.16 -12.36
C ASN A 251 -6.58 -14.90 -13.34
N ARG A 252 -7.60 -14.21 -12.91
CA ARG A 252 -8.70 -13.73 -13.75
C ARG A 252 -8.39 -12.31 -14.22
N VAL A 253 -8.05 -12.13 -15.49
CA VAL A 253 -7.69 -10.84 -16.09
C VAL A 253 -8.74 -10.43 -17.11
N SER A 254 -9.48 -9.37 -16.83
CA SER A 254 -10.52 -8.86 -17.75
C SER A 254 -9.93 -8.10 -18.94
N GLY A 255 -8.76 -7.48 -18.76
CA GLY A 255 -8.02 -6.77 -19.81
C GLY A 255 -7.07 -7.68 -20.57
N ARG A 256 -5.95 -7.10 -21.02
CA ARG A 256 -4.91 -7.82 -21.76
C ARG A 256 -3.78 -8.25 -20.83
N ARG A 257 -3.20 -9.39 -21.16
CA ARG A 257 -1.90 -9.82 -20.65
C ARG A 257 -0.82 -9.39 -21.62
N VAL A 258 0.25 -8.78 -21.15
CA VAL A 258 1.32 -8.19 -21.97
C VAL A 258 2.69 -8.57 -21.43
N GLY A 259 3.62 -8.85 -22.33
CA GLY A 259 5.01 -9.17 -21.98
C GLY A 259 5.15 -10.54 -21.33
N GLN A 260 5.89 -10.64 -20.22
CA GLN A 260 6.15 -11.88 -19.50
C GLN A 260 4.90 -12.49 -18.85
N CYS A 261 3.86 -11.71 -18.64
CA CYS A 261 2.55 -12.17 -18.15
C CYS A 261 1.63 -12.76 -19.23
N VAL A 262 2.08 -12.87 -20.47
CA VAL A 262 1.37 -13.63 -21.49
C VAL A 262 1.60 -15.11 -21.19
N VAL A 263 0.53 -15.89 -21.13
CA VAL A 263 0.58 -17.32 -20.87
C VAL A 263 1.62 -17.98 -21.77
N ALA A 264 2.74 -18.35 -21.19
CA ALA A 264 3.69 -19.24 -21.85
C ALA A 264 3.08 -20.65 -21.93
N PRO A 265 3.41 -21.47 -22.94
CA PRO A 265 3.06 -22.87 -22.90
C PRO A 265 3.62 -23.48 -21.61
N PRO A 266 2.91 -24.44 -20.99
CA PRO A 266 3.27 -24.96 -19.69
C PRO A 266 4.75 -25.35 -19.67
N LEU A 267 5.51 -24.68 -18.81
CA LEU A 267 6.88 -25.05 -18.54
C LEU A 267 6.85 -26.46 -17.96
N THR A 268 7.61 -27.35 -18.54
CA THR A 268 7.89 -28.64 -17.89
C THR A 268 8.79 -28.33 -16.71
N LEU A 269 8.16 -28.14 -15.56
CA LEU A 269 8.84 -27.79 -14.32
C LEU A 269 9.77 -28.94 -13.93
N GLY A 270 11.05 -28.77 -14.16
CA GLY A 270 12.14 -29.55 -13.57
C GLY A 270 12.68 -28.88 -12.31
N GLY A 271 11.87 -28.15 -11.59
CA GLY A 271 12.28 -27.34 -10.44
C GLY A 271 11.58 -27.74 -9.15
N THR A 272 12.27 -27.54 -8.08
CA THR A 272 11.78 -27.63 -6.71
C THR A 272 10.57 -26.71 -6.51
N SER A 273 9.63 -27.19 -5.71
CA SER A 273 8.46 -26.44 -5.23
C SER A 273 8.78 -24.96 -5.02
N PRO A 274 7.93 -24.03 -5.49
CA PRO A 274 8.01 -22.64 -5.05
C PRO A 274 8.09 -22.64 -3.53
N GLY A 275 9.00 -21.85 -3.00
CA GLY A 275 9.09 -21.71 -1.55
C GLY A 275 7.78 -21.16 -1.06
N ALA A 276 6.97 -22.01 -0.43
CA ALA A 276 5.78 -21.58 0.27
C ALA A 276 6.23 -20.70 1.45
N PHE A 277 5.75 -19.47 1.48
CA PHE A 277 5.82 -18.60 2.65
C PHE A 277 4.56 -18.73 3.47
#